data_c844ebb6380e56a543a5878393044d11
#
_entry.id   c844ebb6380e56a543a5878393044d11
#
_cell.length_a   1.000
_cell.length_b   1.000
_cell.length_c   1.000
_cell.angle_alpha   90.00
_cell.angle_beta   90.00
_cell.angle_gamma   90.00
#
_symmetry.space_group_name_H-M   'P 1'
#
loop_
_entity.id
_entity.type
_entity.pdbx_description
1 polymer ?
#
loop_
_entity_poly.entity_id
_entity_poly.type
_entity_poly.pdbx_seq_one_letter_code
_entity_poly.pdbx_strand_id
1 'polypeptide(L)'
;MESSNHSQKKKFPVKPVIFSVLLLAGVFYAWKKISFSMHHETTDNAQVETQLVPVLPRVGGYVKTIAVRDFDSVKSGQLVLELDDAEIQAQLLQLRADLQSSEADVVNAKAALNNALVSLKVNRGNIDLSQVKMEKAQRDFNRDKNLAADNAITNKQLDDSKYNLETASKQMENSKNDLSSAQSRISVLESAVKKAESIIDVKKAMIAQQELKLTYTRIYAPLGGKIGKKNISEGQFVQAGSPLFTIVNDSTYWIVANFKENQIRKLHPGIDVDIEIDAYPDIKLKGKVESLSDATGARFALIPPDNASGNFVKVTQRVPVRISISDQKQYHDILRAGMSVFVSITLPN
;
A
#
# COMPACT_ATOMS: atom_id res chain seq x y z
N MET A 1 73.39 91.04 25.66
CA MET A 1 73.27 90.20 24.47
C MET A 1 72.97 88.80 24.88
N GLU A 2 71.68 88.48 24.93
CA GLU A 2 71.26 87.13 25.26
C GLU A 2 70.29 86.63 24.13
N SER A 3 70.78 85.65 23.40
CA SER A 3 70.02 85.06 22.33
C SER A 3 69.14 83.87 22.89
N SER A 4 67.87 84.06 22.99
CA SER A 4 66.92 82.98 23.37
C SER A 4 66.63 82.05 22.19
N ASN A 5 67.10 80.86 22.32
CA ASN A 5 66.87 79.81 21.35
C ASN A 5 65.49 79.09 21.63
N HIS A 6 64.45 79.40 20.81
CA HIS A 6 63.13 78.83 20.92
C HIS A 6 63.06 77.49 20.12
N SER A 7 63.25 76.37 20.78
CA SER A 7 63.01 75.05 20.20
C SER A 7 61.55 74.83 19.91
N GLN A 8 61.12 74.92 18.64
CA GLN A 8 59.79 74.55 18.18
C GLN A 8 59.63 73.02 18.21
N LYS A 9 58.89 72.47 19.17
CA LYS A 9 58.39 71.10 19.14
C LYS A 9 57.44 70.93 17.97
N LYS A 10 57.86 70.20 16.90
CA LYS A 10 56.94 69.77 15.82
C LYS A 10 55.86 68.92 16.40
N LYS A 11 54.60 69.43 16.43
CA LYS A 11 53.43 68.66 16.75
C LYS A 11 53.19 67.71 15.61
N PHE A 12 53.28 66.39 15.88
CA PHE A 12 52.91 65.33 14.94
C PHE A 12 51.39 65.52 14.54
N PRO A 13 51.06 65.50 13.22
CA PRO A 13 49.67 65.67 12.77
C PRO A 13 48.89 64.41 13.05
N VAL A 14 48.31 64.34 14.26
CA VAL A 14 47.54 63.16 14.75
C VAL A 14 46.26 62.92 13.92
N LYS A 15 45.65 63.96 13.38
CA LYS A 15 44.43 63.88 12.58
C LYS A 15 44.58 63.10 11.26
N PRO A 16 45.61 63.37 10.39
CA PRO A 16 45.75 62.56 9.18
C PRO A 16 46.21 61.12 9.46
N VAL A 17 46.91 60.86 10.56
CA VAL A 17 47.29 59.47 10.95
C VAL A 17 46.04 58.64 11.36
N ILE A 18 45.14 59.23 12.16
CA ILE A 18 43.88 58.59 12.54
C ILE A 18 42.99 58.31 11.28
N PHE A 19 42.93 59.28 10.36
CA PHE A 19 42.18 59.12 9.12
C PHE A 19 42.77 58.03 8.23
N SER A 20 44.10 57.92 8.11
CA SER A 20 44.79 56.88 7.37
C SER A 20 44.56 55.49 7.98
N VAL A 21 44.56 55.35 9.30
CA VAL A 21 44.26 54.07 10.00
C VAL A 21 42.82 53.66 9.79
N LEU A 22 41.86 54.59 9.87
CA LEU A 22 40.45 54.29 9.59
C LEU A 22 40.22 53.87 8.13
N LEU A 23 40.93 54.53 7.19
CA LEU A 23 40.85 54.19 5.76
C LEU A 23 41.45 52.81 5.48
N LEU A 24 42.58 52.49 6.05
CA LEU A 24 43.22 51.14 5.96
C LEU A 24 42.34 50.08 6.59
N ALA A 25 41.70 50.32 7.75
CA ALA A 25 40.76 49.42 8.39
C ALA A 25 39.52 49.19 7.52
N GLY A 26 39.01 50.28 6.89
CA GLY A 26 37.90 50.19 5.95
C GLY A 26 38.23 49.39 4.70
N VAL A 27 39.41 49.59 4.11
CA VAL A 27 39.88 48.80 2.95
C VAL A 27 40.11 47.34 3.33
N PHE A 28 40.71 47.07 4.48
CA PHE A 28 40.88 45.69 4.96
C PHE A 28 39.53 44.99 5.21
N TYR A 29 38.57 45.68 5.81
CA TYR A 29 37.24 45.13 6.02
C TYR A 29 36.51 44.88 4.69
N ALA A 30 36.59 45.85 3.75
CA ALA A 30 36.03 45.70 2.42
C ALA A 30 36.66 44.50 1.67
N TRP A 31 37.99 44.37 1.73
CA TRP A 31 38.68 43.24 1.09
C TRP A 31 38.31 41.91 1.71
N LYS A 32 38.24 41.82 3.04
CA LYS A 32 37.76 40.61 3.73
C LYS A 32 36.36 40.21 3.29
N LYS A 33 35.45 41.18 3.18
CA LYS A 33 34.08 40.98 2.75
C LYS A 33 33.95 40.55 1.28
N ILE A 34 34.75 41.17 0.40
CA ILE A 34 34.83 40.82 -1.03
C ILE A 34 35.45 39.45 -1.21
N SER A 35 36.53 39.15 -0.53
CA SER A 35 37.18 37.84 -0.57
C SER A 35 36.26 36.73 -0.08
N PHE A 36 35.52 36.95 0.99
CA PHE A 36 34.48 36.01 1.46
C PHE A 36 33.39 35.78 0.40
N SER A 37 32.85 36.86 -0.19
CA SER A 37 31.83 36.76 -1.22
C SER A 37 32.30 36.08 -2.51
N MET A 38 33.59 36.08 -2.80
CA MET A 38 34.15 35.41 -3.99
C MET A 38 34.32 33.91 -3.78
N HIS A 39 34.52 33.45 -2.53
CA HIS A 39 34.75 32.03 -2.20
C HIS A 39 33.54 31.32 -1.57
N HIS A 40 32.45 32.07 -1.31
CA HIS A 40 31.27 31.49 -0.70
C HIS A 40 30.02 31.88 -1.48
N GLU A 41 29.15 30.89 -1.80
CA GLU A 41 27.79 31.14 -2.25
C GLU A 41 26.85 30.99 -1.06
N THR A 42 26.06 32.03 -0.80
CA THR A 42 25.18 32.07 0.38
C THR A 42 23.72 32.24 0.00
N THR A 43 22.83 31.68 0.81
CA THR A 43 21.39 31.92 0.70
C THR A 43 20.75 31.95 2.10
N ASP A 44 19.82 32.89 2.27
CA ASP A 44 18.91 33.03 3.40
C ASP A 44 17.56 32.36 3.15
N ASN A 45 17.31 31.93 1.91
CA ASN A 45 16.10 31.23 1.53
C ASN A 45 16.34 29.71 1.62
N ALA A 46 16.46 29.25 2.85
CA ALA A 46 16.67 27.83 3.15
C ALA A 46 15.88 27.44 4.40
N GLN A 47 15.38 26.21 4.42
CA GLN A 47 14.62 25.69 5.54
C GLN A 47 14.94 24.23 5.82
N VAL A 48 14.75 23.86 7.08
CA VAL A 48 14.84 22.46 7.53
C VAL A 48 13.60 21.72 7.07
N GLU A 49 13.78 20.60 6.42
CA GLU A 49 12.70 19.71 6.01
C GLU A 49 12.86 18.32 6.61
N THR A 50 11.77 17.59 6.68
CA THR A 50 11.73 16.19 7.08
C THR A 50 10.61 15.47 6.34
N GLN A 51 10.56 14.14 6.46
CA GLN A 51 9.49 13.35 5.89
C GLN A 51 8.20 13.53 6.70
N LEU A 52 7.17 14.03 6.02
CA LEU A 52 5.83 14.19 6.56
C LEU A 52 4.94 13.08 5.97
N VAL A 53 4.36 12.24 6.83
CA VAL A 53 3.49 11.15 6.38
C VAL A 53 2.07 11.35 6.91
N PRO A 54 1.10 11.64 6.04
CA PRO A 54 -0.29 11.73 6.44
C PRO A 54 -0.82 10.34 6.80
N VAL A 55 -1.55 10.25 7.91
CA VAL A 55 -2.26 9.06 8.35
C VAL A 55 -3.67 9.11 7.79
N LEU A 56 -4.02 8.14 6.95
CA LEU A 56 -5.29 8.06 6.23
C LEU A 56 -6.02 6.78 6.63
N PRO A 57 -7.31 6.82 6.98
CA PRO A 57 -8.11 5.63 7.21
C PRO A 57 -8.41 4.92 5.89
N ARG A 58 -8.40 3.59 5.89
CA ARG A 58 -8.76 2.77 4.72
C ARG A 58 -10.25 2.49 4.63
N VAL A 59 -10.95 2.65 5.74
CA VAL A 59 -12.42 2.51 5.85
C VAL A 59 -12.99 3.73 6.53
N GLY A 60 -14.23 4.10 6.18
CA GLY A 60 -14.97 5.15 6.87
C GLY A 60 -15.62 4.60 8.13
N GLY A 61 -15.82 5.45 9.13
CA GLY A 61 -16.48 5.09 10.39
C GLY A 61 -16.44 6.21 11.41
N TYR A 62 -17.10 6.03 12.54
CA TYR A 62 -17.01 6.93 13.67
C TYR A 62 -15.73 6.66 14.47
N VAL A 63 -15.05 7.72 14.89
CA VAL A 63 -13.88 7.60 15.76
C VAL A 63 -14.32 7.15 17.15
N LYS A 64 -13.88 5.98 17.58
CA LYS A 64 -14.19 5.40 18.88
C LYS A 64 -13.25 5.93 19.95
N THR A 65 -11.94 5.82 19.70
CA THR A 65 -10.89 6.28 20.62
C THR A 65 -9.69 6.81 19.86
N ILE A 66 -9.02 7.82 20.44
CA ILE A 66 -7.78 8.36 19.95
C ILE A 66 -6.70 8.11 21.01
N ALA A 67 -5.77 7.21 20.71
CA ALA A 67 -4.75 6.74 21.67
C ALA A 67 -3.55 7.70 21.82
N VAL A 68 -3.51 8.82 21.06
CA VAL A 68 -2.38 9.77 21.01
C VAL A 68 -2.87 11.20 21.12
N ARG A 69 -2.00 12.07 21.66
CA ARG A 69 -2.23 13.53 21.76
C ARG A 69 -1.41 14.25 20.71
N ASP A 70 -1.69 15.54 20.51
CA ASP A 70 -0.88 16.40 19.66
C ASP A 70 0.56 16.43 20.19
N PHE A 71 1.50 16.29 19.26
CA PHE A 71 2.95 16.31 19.51
C PHE A 71 3.52 15.13 20.30
N ASP A 72 2.71 14.11 20.59
CA ASP A 72 3.22 12.87 21.20
C ASP A 72 4.19 12.15 20.24
N SER A 73 5.19 11.51 20.83
CA SER A 73 6.09 10.62 20.10
C SER A 73 5.49 9.23 19.96
N VAL A 74 5.51 8.68 18.76
CA VAL A 74 4.98 7.34 18.43
C VAL A 74 6.02 6.49 17.74
N LYS A 75 5.92 5.17 17.92
CA LYS A 75 6.74 4.18 17.22
C LYS A 75 5.99 3.65 15.99
N SER A 76 6.74 3.20 15.00
CA SER A 76 6.15 2.47 13.87
C SER A 76 5.36 1.25 14.36
N GLY A 77 4.14 1.06 13.84
CA GLY A 77 3.23 0.00 14.27
C GLY A 77 2.48 0.25 15.58
N GLN A 78 2.63 1.42 16.21
CA GLN A 78 1.85 1.79 17.40
C GLN A 78 0.41 2.13 17.01
N LEU A 79 -0.57 1.64 17.78
CA LEU A 79 -1.98 2.00 17.60
C LEU A 79 -2.16 3.49 17.92
N VAL A 80 -2.76 4.23 16.99
CA VAL A 80 -2.97 5.68 17.13
C VAL A 80 -4.44 6.06 17.18
N LEU A 81 -5.31 5.28 16.53
CA LEU A 81 -6.75 5.54 16.51
C LEU A 81 -7.51 4.24 16.28
N GLU A 82 -8.70 4.13 16.87
CA GLU A 82 -9.65 3.05 16.66
C GLU A 82 -10.99 3.62 16.18
N LEU A 83 -11.52 3.07 15.10
CA LEU A 83 -12.87 3.36 14.60
C LEU A 83 -13.87 2.41 15.25
N ASP A 84 -15.14 2.79 15.30
CA ASP A 84 -16.23 1.91 15.69
C ASP A 84 -16.36 0.78 14.67
N ASP A 85 -16.28 -0.43 15.14
CA ASP A 85 -16.28 -1.66 14.34
C ASP A 85 -17.58 -2.46 14.46
N ALA A 86 -18.57 -1.96 15.21
CA ALA A 86 -19.80 -2.67 15.52
C ALA A 86 -20.57 -3.12 14.28
N GLU A 87 -20.70 -2.26 13.26
CA GLU A 87 -21.37 -2.58 12.00
C GLU A 87 -20.60 -3.65 11.22
N ILE A 88 -19.26 -3.55 11.16
CA ILE A 88 -18.40 -4.52 10.48
C ILE A 88 -18.47 -5.88 11.16
N GLN A 89 -18.51 -5.92 12.50
CA GLN A 89 -18.67 -7.15 13.27
C GLN A 89 -20.04 -7.79 13.06
N ALA A 90 -21.12 -7.01 13.04
CA ALA A 90 -22.47 -7.50 12.76
C ALA A 90 -22.55 -8.14 11.38
N GLN A 91 -21.96 -7.50 10.37
CA GLN A 91 -21.91 -8.03 9.01
C GLN A 91 -21.04 -9.30 8.90
N LEU A 92 -19.95 -9.37 9.66
CA LEU A 92 -19.11 -10.57 9.75
C LEU A 92 -19.88 -11.75 10.37
N LEU A 93 -20.67 -11.50 11.41
CA LEU A 93 -21.53 -12.51 12.03
C LEU A 93 -22.58 -13.04 11.05
N GLN A 94 -23.20 -12.15 10.27
CA GLN A 94 -24.15 -12.55 9.22
C GLN A 94 -23.47 -13.44 8.17
N LEU A 95 -22.29 -13.05 7.66
CA LEU A 95 -21.56 -13.85 6.67
C LEU A 95 -21.15 -15.23 7.20
N ARG A 96 -20.83 -15.35 8.49
CA ARG A 96 -20.55 -16.63 9.14
C ARG A 96 -21.80 -17.51 9.24
N ALA A 97 -22.96 -16.93 9.55
CA ALA A 97 -24.23 -17.64 9.52
C ALA A 97 -24.59 -18.14 8.10
N ASP A 98 -24.38 -17.32 7.08
CA ASP A 98 -24.56 -17.70 5.67
C ASP A 98 -23.62 -18.84 5.26
N LEU A 99 -22.37 -18.84 5.74
CA LEU A 99 -21.42 -19.95 5.50
C LEU A 99 -21.97 -21.24 6.11
N GLN A 100 -22.43 -21.20 7.36
CA GLN A 100 -22.99 -22.36 8.04
C GLN A 100 -24.22 -22.93 7.29
N SER A 101 -25.08 -22.06 6.76
CA SER A 101 -26.19 -22.46 5.89
C SER A 101 -25.69 -23.19 4.62
N SER A 102 -24.68 -22.61 3.95
CA SER A 102 -24.08 -23.22 2.75
C SER A 102 -23.40 -24.56 3.03
N GLU A 103 -22.80 -24.73 4.21
CA GLU A 103 -22.26 -26.02 4.66
C GLU A 103 -23.36 -27.07 4.83
N ALA A 104 -24.52 -26.68 5.37
CA ALA A 104 -25.67 -27.58 5.45
C ALA A 104 -26.19 -27.98 4.05
N ASP A 105 -26.16 -27.06 3.07
CA ASP A 105 -26.53 -27.37 1.68
C ASP A 105 -25.60 -28.41 1.05
N VAL A 106 -24.30 -28.35 1.33
CA VAL A 106 -23.34 -29.39 0.88
C VAL A 106 -23.67 -30.74 1.50
N VAL A 107 -24.00 -30.77 2.80
CA VAL A 107 -24.41 -32.03 3.45
C VAL A 107 -25.66 -32.62 2.78
N ASN A 108 -26.67 -31.79 2.47
CA ASN A 108 -27.89 -32.19 1.77
C ASN A 108 -27.59 -32.71 0.35
N ALA A 109 -26.73 -32.02 -0.41
CA ALA A 109 -26.31 -32.45 -1.75
C ALA A 109 -25.54 -33.79 -1.70
N LYS A 110 -24.66 -33.99 -0.73
CA LYS A 110 -23.95 -35.27 -0.53
C LYS A 110 -24.88 -36.39 -0.12
N ALA A 111 -25.90 -36.12 0.71
CA ALA A 111 -26.90 -37.11 1.06
C ALA A 111 -27.73 -37.54 -0.17
N ALA A 112 -28.12 -36.60 -1.03
CA ALA A 112 -28.81 -36.91 -2.29
C ALA A 112 -27.93 -37.75 -3.23
N LEU A 113 -26.66 -37.44 -3.36
CA LEU A 113 -25.72 -38.24 -4.15
C LEU A 113 -25.59 -39.66 -3.58
N ASN A 114 -25.46 -39.81 -2.25
CA ASN A 114 -25.36 -41.11 -1.60
C ASN A 114 -26.60 -41.98 -1.86
N ASN A 115 -27.82 -41.39 -1.79
CA ASN A 115 -29.05 -42.08 -2.12
C ASN A 115 -29.08 -42.55 -3.59
N ALA A 116 -28.58 -41.77 -4.52
CA ALA A 116 -28.47 -42.14 -5.92
C ALA A 116 -27.44 -43.28 -6.13
N LEU A 117 -26.33 -43.29 -5.40
CA LEU A 117 -25.34 -44.37 -5.42
C LEU A 117 -25.89 -45.69 -4.91
N VAL A 118 -26.75 -45.66 -3.88
CA VAL A 118 -27.50 -46.83 -3.40
C VAL A 118 -28.46 -47.32 -4.49
N SER A 119 -29.19 -46.43 -5.15
CA SER A 119 -30.09 -46.75 -6.27
C SER A 119 -29.32 -47.38 -7.45
N LEU A 120 -28.11 -46.90 -7.76
CA LEU A 120 -27.25 -47.47 -8.79
C LEU A 120 -26.89 -48.93 -8.45
N LYS A 121 -26.59 -49.21 -7.18
CA LYS A 121 -26.27 -50.58 -6.72
C LYS A 121 -27.50 -51.53 -6.91
N VAL A 122 -28.69 -51.06 -6.64
CA VAL A 122 -29.93 -51.81 -6.89
C VAL A 122 -30.10 -52.08 -8.38
N ASN A 123 -29.93 -51.09 -9.26
CA ASN A 123 -30.03 -51.28 -10.72
C ASN A 123 -28.99 -52.25 -11.27
N ARG A 124 -27.75 -52.27 -10.71
CA ARG A 124 -26.76 -53.31 -11.05
C ARG A 124 -27.28 -54.72 -10.70
N GLY A 125 -27.79 -54.90 -9.49
CA GLY A 125 -28.40 -56.17 -9.11
C GLY A 125 -29.58 -56.62 -10.02
N ASN A 126 -30.36 -55.64 -10.52
CA ASN A 126 -31.46 -55.91 -11.49
C ASN A 126 -30.92 -56.40 -12.85
N ILE A 127 -29.77 -55.85 -13.31
CA ILE A 127 -29.09 -56.34 -14.53
C ILE A 127 -28.64 -57.78 -14.33
N ASP A 128 -27.94 -58.07 -13.21
CA ASP A 128 -27.46 -59.41 -12.91
C ASP A 128 -28.62 -60.43 -12.92
N LEU A 129 -29.76 -60.09 -12.29
CA LEU A 129 -30.99 -60.90 -12.30
C LEU A 129 -31.56 -61.10 -13.71
N SER A 130 -31.62 -60.02 -14.51
CA SER A 130 -32.13 -60.03 -15.88
C SER A 130 -31.20 -60.83 -16.80
N GLN A 131 -29.90 -60.77 -16.58
CA GLN A 131 -28.93 -61.59 -17.31
C GLN A 131 -29.12 -63.10 -17.05
N VAL A 132 -29.26 -63.49 -15.77
CA VAL A 132 -29.51 -64.92 -15.42
C VAL A 132 -30.81 -65.38 -16.06
N LYS A 133 -31.86 -64.57 -16.08
CA LYS A 133 -33.15 -64.91 -16.74
C LYS A 133 -32.97 -65.09 -18.25
N MET A 134 -32.28 -64.18 -18.91
CA MET A 134 -32.01 -64.23 -20.34
C MET A 134 -31.17 -65.47 -20.70
N GLU A 135 -30.12 -65.78 -19.94
CA GLU A 135 -29.31 -66.99 -20.14
C GLU A 135 -30.08 -68.25 -19.96
N LYS A 136 -31.01 -68.32 -18.99
CA LYS A 136 -31.93 -69.46 -18.83
C LYS A 136 -32.83 -69.59 -20.06
N ALA A 137 -33.53 -68.51 -20.47
CA ALA A 137 -34.42 -68.51 -21.65
C ALA A 137 -33.65 -68.92 -22.93
N GLN A 138 -32.40 -68.49 -23.07
CA GLN A 138 -31.51 -68.87 -24.21
C GLN A 138 -31.22 -70.37 -24.21
N ARG A 139 -30.87 -70.92 -23.02
CA ARG A 139 -30.67 -72.38 -22.89
C ARG A 139 -31.92 -73.19 -23.20
N ASP A 140 -33.06 -72.79 -22.70
CA ASP A 140 -34.35 -73.42 -22.94
C ASP A 140 -34.73 -73.35 -24.42
N PHE A 141 -34.61 -72.17 -25.07
CA PHE A 141 -34.85 -72.05 -26.52
C PHE A 141 -33.93 -72.90 -27.36
N ASN A 142 -32.60 -72.96 -27.04
CA ASN A 142 -31.66 -73.86 -27.77
C ASN A 142 -32.00 -75.33 -27.64
N ARG A 143 -32.44 -75.74 -26.43
CA ARG A 143 -32.91 -77.11 -26.20
C ARG A 143 -34.15 -77.42 -27.04
N ASP A 144 -35.15 -76.59 -26.99
CA ASP A 144 -36.41 -76.70 -27.71
C ASP A 144 -36.21 -76.64 -29.23
N LYS A 145 -35.29 -75.89 -29.72
CA LYS A 145 -34.89 -75.79 -31.12
C LYS A 145 -34.33 -77.13 -31.61
N ASN A 146 -33.51 -77.82 -30.82
CA ASN A 146 -32.95 -79.10 -31.14
C ASN A 146 -34.06 -80.22 -31.10
N LEU A 147 -34.94 -80.20 -30.10
CA LEU A 147 -36.07 -81.13 -30.00
C LEU A 147 -37.10 -80.93 -31.14
N ALA A 148 -37.29 -79.75 -31.62
CA ALA A 148 -38.18 -79.47 -32.78
C ALA A 148 -37.58 -79.97 -34.08
N ALA A 149 -36.24 -79.96 -34.24
CA ALA A 149 -35.54 -80.58 -35.38
C ALA A 149 -35.69 -82.08 -35.43
N ASP A 150 -35.82 -82.76 -34.24
CA ASP A 150 -36.09 -84.15 -34.08
C ASP A 150 -37.62 -84.51 -34.09
N ASN A 151 -38.48 -83.52 -34.38
CA ASN A 151 -39.95 -83.63 -34.31
C ASN A 151 -40.47 -84.06 -32.95
N ALA A 152 -39.75 -83.80 -31.85
CA ALA A 152 -40.11 -84.27 -30.49
C ALA A 152 -41.02 -83.25 -29.74
N ILE A 153 -41.22 -82.01 -30.27
CA ILE A 153 -42.08 -80.98 -29.71
C ILE A 153 -42.96 -80.30 -30.78
N THR A 154 -44.00 -79.55 -30.36
CA THR A 154 -44.88 -78.83 -31.26
C THR A 154 -44.25 -77.49 -31.69
N ASN A 155 -44.65 -76.98 -32.91
CA ASN A 155 -44.24 -75.62 -33.36
C ASN A 155 -44.66 -74.50 -32.36
N LYS A 156 -45.82 -74.68 -31.71
CA LYS A 156 -46.27 -73.73 -30.69
C LYS A 156 -45.30 -73.67 -29.51
N GLN A 157 -44.78 -74.82 -29.08
CA GLN A 157 -43.84 -74.84 -27.95
C GLN A 157 -42.50 -74.19 -28.29
N LEU A 158 -42.01 -74.34 -29.53
CA LEU A 158 -40.82 -73.65 -30.05
C LEU A 158 -41.07 -72.14 -30.11
N ASP A 159 -42.24 -71.73 -30.62
CA ASP A 159 -42.57 -70.29 -30.69
C ASP A 159 -42.69 -69.70 -29.28
N ASP A 160 -43.31 -70.40 -28.32
CA ASP A 160 -43.42 -69.96 -26.92
C ASP A 160 -42.01 -69.75 -26.30
N SER A 161 -41.06 -70.65 -26.54
CA SER A 161 -39.68 -70.51 -26.04
C SER A 161 -38.91 -69.37 -26.69
N LYS A 162 -39.16 -69.11 -28.00
CA LYS A 162 -38.61 -67.98 -28.73
C LYS A 162 -39.14 -66.66 -28.17
N TYR A 163 -40.44 -66.53 -27.94
CA TYR A 163 -41.02 -65.35 -27.32
C TYR A 163 -40.52 -65.10 -25.90
N ASN A 164 -40.31 -66.15 -25.10
CA ASN A 164 -39.74 -66.05 -23.79
C ASN A 164 -38.30 -65.53 -23.83
N LEU A 165 -37.47 -65.95 -24.78
CA LEU A 165 -36.12 -65.43 -24.99
C LEU A 165 -36.15 -63.97 -25.41
N GLU A 166 -37.02 -63.62 -26.38
CA GLU A 166 -37.17 -62.21 -26.83
C GLU A 166 -37.60 -61.29 -25.70
N THR A 167 -38.60 -61.74 -24.89
CA THR A 167 -39.03 -60.98 -23.70
C THR A 167 -37.93 -60.81 -22.66
N ALA A 168 -37.16 -61.87 -22.37
CA ALA A 168 -36.02 -61.78 -21.43
C ALA A 168 -34.90 -60.90 -21.96
N SER A 169 -34.65 -60.89 -23.28
CA SER A 169 -33.67 -59.99 -23.92
C SER A 169 -34.10 -58.52 -23.80
N LYS A 170 -35.37 -58.22 -24.06
CA LYS A 170 -35.92 -56.87 -23.90
C LYS A 170 -35.92 -56.41 -22.45
N GLN A 171 -36.17 -57.30 -21.50
CA GLN A 171 -36.09 -56.98 -20.07
C GLN A 171 -34.64 -56.63 -19.66
N MET A 172 -33.66 -57.33 -20.20
CA MET A 172 -32.27 -57.03 -19.97
C MET A 172 -31.87 -55.67 -20.59
N GLU A 173 -32.33 -55.36 -21.80
CA GLU A 173 -32.13 -54.10 -22.46
C GLU A 173 -32.69 -52.95 -21.62
N ASN A 174 -33.94 -53.07 -21.10
CA ASN A 174 -34.54 -52.12 -20.20
C ASN A 174 -33.73 -51.91 -18.92
N SER A 175 -33.26 -53.00 -18.29
CA SER A 175 -32.42 -52.88 -17.08
C SER A 175 -31.07 -52.17 -17.35
N LYS A 176 -30.49 -52.34 -18.55
CA LYS A 176 -29.32 -51.59 -18.98
C LYS A 176 -29.62 -50.08 -19.15
N ASN A 177 -30.76 -49.76 -19.73
CA ASN A 177 -31.19 -48.38 -19.89
C ASN A 177 -31.42 -47.71 -18.53
N ASP A 178 -32.03 -48.41 -17.58
CA ASP A 178 -32.25 -47.93 -16.21
C ASP A 178 -30.89 -47.67 -15.49
N LEU A 179 -29.89 -48.55 -15.68
CA LEU A 179 -28.55 -48.36 -15.15
C LEU A 179 -27.91 -47.11 -15.76
N SER A 180 -27.99 -46.92 -17.07
CA SER A 180 -27.44 -45.75 -17.77
C SER A 180 -28.09 -44.45 -17.28
N SER A 181 -29.43 -44.46 -17.09
CA SER A 181 -30.14 -43.33 -16.52
C SER A 181 -29.71 -43.01 -15.09
N ALA A 182 -29.52 -44.04 -14.24
CA ALA A 182 -29.01 -43.86 -12.88
C ALA A 182 -27.58 -43.29 -12.85
N GLN A 183 -26.73 -43.74 -13.77
CA GLN A 183 -25.33 -43.18 -13.91
C GLN A 183 -25.38 -41.73 -14.32
N SER A 184 -26.21 -41.34 -15.28
CA SER A 184 -26.39 -39.94 -15.71
C SER A 184 -26.89 -39.09 -14.54
N ARG A 185 -27.80 -39.56 -13.73
CA ARG A 185 -28.30 -38.88 -12.54
C ARG A 185 -27.21 -38.65 -11.50
N ILE A 186 -26.30 -39.61 -11.30
CA ILE A 186 -25.14 -39.47 -10.40
C ILE A 186 -24.24 -38.33 -10.89
N SER A 187 -23.90 -38.28 -12.17
CA SER A 187 -23.07 -37.19 -12.73
C SER A 187 -23.68 -35.79 -12.50
N VAL A 188 -25.02 -35.68 -12.61
CA VAL A 188 -25.73 -34.41 -12.29
C VAL A 188 -25.59 -34.07 -10.80
N LEU A 189 -25.75 -35.07 -9.90
CA LEU A 189 -25.64 -34.84 -8.45
C LEU A 189 -24.21 -34.56 -8.01
N GLU A 190 -23.23 -35.19 -8.61
CA GLU A 190 -21.79 -34.85 -8.39
C GLU A 190 -21.51 -33.39 -8.76
N SER A 191 -22.06 -32.95 -9.90
CA SER A 191 -21.97 -31.55 -10.32
C SER A 191 -22.68 -30.60 -9.34
N ALA A 192 -23.82 -31.02 -8.77
CA ALA A 192 -24.54 -30.27 -7.76
C ALA A 192 -23.74 -30.16 -6.43
N VAL A 193 -23.08 -31.24 -5.99
CA VAL A 193 -22.17 -31.20 -4.83
C VAL A 193 -21.02 -30.23 -5.08
N LYS A 194 -20.34 -30.34 -6.23
CA LYS A 194 -19.24 -29.44 -6.59
C LYS A 194 -19.69 -27.97 -6.63
N LYS A 195 -20.89 -27.69 -7.14
CA LYS A 195 -21.45 -26.34 -7.12
C LYS A 195 -21.67 -25.86 -5.69
N ALA A 196 -22.25 -26.68 -4.81
CA ALA A 196 -22.45 -26.31 -3.41
C ALA A 196 -21.13 -26.07 -2.67
N GLU A 197 -20.10 -26.88 -2.92
CA GLU A 197 -18.74 -26.70 -2.37
C GLU A 197 -18.12 -25.38 -2.88
N SER A 198 -18.27 -25.05 -4.15
CA SER A 198 -17.80 -23.77 -4.69
C SER A 198 -18.46 -22.54 -4.05
N ILE A 199 -19.72 -22.66 -3.61
CA ILE A 199 -20.43 -21.59 -2.88
C ILE A 199 -19.78 -21.36 -1.51
N ILE A 200 -19.35 -22.43 -0.83
CA ILE A 200 -18.58 -22.31 0.43
C ILE A 200 -17.29 -21.50 0.23
N ASP A 201 -16.55 -21.74 -0.84
CA ASP A 201 -15.33 -21.01 -1.13
C ASP A 201 -15.59 -19.52 -1.37
N VAL A 202 -16.68 -19.19 -2.07
CA VAL A 202 -17.14 -17.80 -2.24
C VAL A 202 -17.49 -17.16 -0.88
N LYS A 203 -18.23 -17.87 0.00
CA LYS A 203 -18.58 -17.35 1.32
C LYS A 203 -17.35 -17.15 2.21
N LYS A 204 -16.38 -18.06 2.17
CA LYS A 204 -15.08 -17.90 2.87
C LYS A 204 -14.31 -16.69 2.37
N ALA A 205 -14.27 -16.43 1.07
CA ALA A 205 -13.63 -15.25 0.49
C ALA A 205 -14.31 -13.95 0.96
N MET A 206 -15.64 -13.92 1.05
CA MET A 206 -16.39 -12.77 1.59
C MET A 206 -16.09 -12.52 3.06
N ILE A 207 -15.98 -13.58 3.87
CA ILE A 207 -15.58 -13.50 5.28
C ILE A 207 -14.17 -12.90 5.39
N ALA A 208 -13.20 -13.43 4.64
CA ALA A 208 -11.83 -12.94 4.64
C ALA A 208 -11.74 -11.45 4.26
N GLN A 209 -12.55 -11.01 3.27
CA GLN A 209 -12.64 -9.60 2.89
C GLN A 209 -13.19 -8.74 4.04
N GLN A 210 -14.20 -9.22 4.76
CA GLN A 210 -14.78 -8.47 5.88
C GLN A 210 -13.86 -8.45 7.10
N GLU A 211 -13.13 -9.53 7.37
CA GLU A 211 -12.10 -9.58 8.40
C GLU A 211 -10.96 -8.61 8.09
N LEU A 212 -10.57 -8.47 6.82
CA LEU A 212 -9.59 -7.47 6.39
C LEU A 212 -10.08 -6.04 6.66
N LYS A 213 -11.37 -5.73 6.38
CA LYS A 213 -11.96 -4.42 6.72
C LYS A 213 -11.94 -4.18 8.22
N LEU A 214 -12.18 -5.22 9.04
CA LEU A 214 -12.10 -5.13 10.49
C LEU A 214 -10.68 -4.75 10.95
N THR A 215 -9.63 -5.27 10.30
CA THR A 215 -8.26 -4.84 10.64
C THR A 215 -8.01 -3.37 10.33
N TYR A 216 -8.70 -2.80 9.34
CA TYR A 216 -8.57 -1.39 8.95
C TYR A 216 -9.26 -0.41 9.89
N THR A 217 -10.10 -0.89 10.83
CA THR A 217 -10.68 -0.02 11.87
C THR A 217 -9.65 0.38 12.92
N ARG A 218 -8.57 -0.38 13.07
CA ARG A 218 -7.44 -0.05 13.93
C ARG A 218 -6.33 0.57 13.10
N ILE A 219 -6.09 1.85 13.34
CA ILE A 219 -5.14 2.65 12.57
C ILE A 219 -3.83 2.71 13.34
N TYR A 220 -2.75 2.29 12.68
CA TYR A 220 -1.41 2.24 13.24
C TYR A 220 -0.50 3.28 12.60
N ALA A 221 0.48 3.76 13.35
CA ALA A 221 1.50 4.67 12.85
C ALA A 221 2.36 3.97 11.77
N PRO A 222 2.44 4.50 10.54
CA PRO A 222 3.22 3.90 9.46
C PRO A 222 4.73 4.01 9.68
N LEU A 223 5.17 5.01 10.46
CA LEU A 223 6.56 5.23 10.85
C LEU A 223 6.65 5.81 12.27
N GLY A 224 7.83 5.78 12.86
CA GLY A 224 8.13 6.45 14.11
C GLY A 224 8.32 7.96 13.88
N GLY A 225 7.94 8.76 14.89
CA GLY A 225 8.07 10.21 14.83
C GLY A 225 7.10 10.92 15.77
N LYS A 226 6.86 12.19 15.54
CA LYS A 226 5.93 13.01 16.34
C LYS A 226 4.63 13.26 15.61
N ILE A 227 3.52 13.13 16.35
CA ILE A 227 2.19 13.46 15.85
C ILE A 227 2.12 14.97 15.61
N GLY A 228 1.64 15.38 14.44
CA GLY A 228 1.31 16.76 14.18
C GLY A 228 0.01 17.18 14.86
N LYS A 229 -0.51 18.35 14.51
CA LYS A 229 -1.82 18.82 14.99
C LYS A 229 -2.92 17.91 14.45
N LYS A 230 -3.78 17.41 15.32
CA LYS A 230 -4.95 16.61 14.96
C LYS A 230 -6.13 17.53 14.64
N ASN A 231 -6.87 17.17 13.59
CA ASN A 231 -8.11 17.87 13.21
C ASN A 231 -9.34 16.97 13.39
N ILE A 232 -9.24 15.99 14.30
CA ILE A 232 -10.27 14.97 14.55
C ILE A 232 -10.56 14.86 16.04
N SER A 233 -11.82 14.47 16.34
CA SER A 233 -12.30 14.25 17.70
C SER A 233 -12.98 12.89 17.83
N GLU A 234 -13.04 12.34 19.03
CA GLU A 234 -13.82 11.14 19.33
C GLU A 234 -15.32 11.41 19.06
N GLY A 235 -16.00 10.42 18.50
CA GLY A 235 -17.38 10.55 18.03
C GLY A 235 -17.55 11.19 16.65
N GLN A 236 -16.49 11.71 16.03
CA GLN A 236 -16.54 12.29 14.70
C GLN A 236 -16.54 11.18 13.62
N PHE A 237 -17.34 11.37 12.57
CA PHE A 237 -17.28 10.51 11.38
C PHE A 237 -16.12 10.90 10.48
N VAL A 238 -15.31 9.91 10.07
CA VAL A 238 -14.21 10.07 9.13
C VAL A 238 -14.44 9.22 7.89
N GLN A 239 -14.07 9.77 6.72
CA GLN A 239 -14.19 9.07 5.44
C GLN A 239 -12.87 8.36 5.08
N ALA A 240 -12.96 7.26 4.36
CA ALA A 240 -11.80 6.60 3.80
C ALA A 240 -10.98 7.56 2.91
N GLY A 241 -9.66 7.59 3.09
CA GLY A 241 -8.75 8.46 2.35
C GLY A 241 -8.65 9.91 2.84
N SER A 242 -9.43 10.33 3.84
CA SER A 242 -9.31 11.66 4.43
C SER A 242 -8.15 11.73 5.42
N PRO A 243 -7.25 12.73 5.35
CA PRO A 243 -6.14 12.82 6.28
C PRO A 243 -6.62 13.13 7.70
N LEU A 244 -6.25 12.31 8.66
CA LEU A 244 -6.59 12.46 10.07
C LEU A 244 -5.62 13.41 10.77
N PHE A 245 -4.35 13.17 10.61
CA PHE A 245 -3.22 13.96 11.06
C PHE A 245 -1.96 13.52 10.29
N THR A 246 -0.86 14.22 10.53
CA THR A 246 0.43 13.91 9.90
C THR A 246 1.42 13.46 10.97
N ILE A 247 2.22 12.45 10.66
CA ILE A 247 3.39 12.07 11.47
C ILE A 247 4.61 12.71 10.86
N VAL A 248 5.33 13.44 11.68
CA VAL A 248 6.61 14.10 11.36
C VAL A 248 7.73 13.16 11.76
N ASN A 249 8.50 12.70 10.79
CA ASN A 249 9.68 11.88 11.06
C ASN A 249 10.74 12.75 11.78
N ASP A 250 11.04 12.42 13.02
CA ASP A 250 12.03 13.14 13.82
C ASP A 250 13.43 12.52 13.76
N SER A 251 13.61 11.46 12.98
CA SER A 251 14.90 10.77 12.86
C SER A 251 15.77 11.28 11.71
N THR A 252 15.16 11.96 10.72
CA THR A 252 15.87 12.35 9.49
C THR A 252 15.47 13.74 9.07
N TYR A 253 16.45 14.65 9.07
CA TYR A 253 16.26 16.02 8.59
C TYR A 253 17.24 16.31 7.45
N TRP A 254 16.83 17.17 6.54
CA TRP A 254 17.68 17.75 5.50
C TRP A 254 17.34 19.23 5.34
N ILE A 255 18.17 19.95 4.61
CA ILE A 255 17.89 21.34 4.30
C ILE A 255 17.56 21.47 2.82
N VAL A 256 16.54 22.23 2.52
CA VAL A 256 16.26 22.68 1.16
C VAL A 256 16.62 24.16 1.08
N ALA A 257 17.70 24.44 0.35
CA ALA A 257 18.24 25.77 0.16
C ALA A 257 18.00 26.24 -1.29
N ASN A 258 17.33 27.38 -1.45
CA ASN A 258 16.98 27.92 -2.74
C ASN A 258 18.04 28.93 -3.21
N PHE A 259 18.94 28.50 -4.08
CA PHE A 259 19.97 29.35 -4.67
C PHE A 259 19.47 30.03 -5.95
N LYS A 260 19.97 31.23 -6.23
CA LYS A 260 19.69 31.94 -7.49
C LYS A 260 20.31 31.19 -8.66
N GLU A 261 19.69 31.25 -9.83
CA GLU A 261 20.14 30.57 -11.05
C GLU A 261 21.62 30.85 -11.40
N ASN A 262 22.09 32.08 -11.19
CA ASN A 262 23.48 32.47 -11.44
C ASN A 262 24.50 31.86 -10.46
N GLN A 263 24.07 31.35 -9.31
CA GLN A 263 24.90 30.71 -8.30
C GLN A 263 25.09 29.21 -8.58
N ILE A 264 24.12 28.56 -9.26
CA ILE A 264 24.08 27.10 -9.46
C ILE A 264 25.29 26.57 -10.22
N ARG A 265 25.85 27.33 -11.17
CA ARG A 265 27.00 26.91 -11.99
C ARG A 265 28.19 26.39 -11.17
N LYS A 266 28.35 26.90 -9.94
CA LYS A 266 29.47 26.58 -9.06
C LYS A 266 29.17 25.48 -8.06
N LEU A 267 27.90 25.03 -7.99
CA LEU A 267 27.44 24.04 -7.02
C LEU A 267 27.40 22.66 -7.65
N HIS A 268 27.93 21.66 -6.92
CA HIS A 268 27.87 20.25 -7.30
C HIS A 268 27.76 19.37 -6.05
N PRO A 269 27.21 18.15 -6.17
CA PRO A 269 27.12 17.23 -5.05
C PRO A 269 28.47 16.97 -4.39
N GLY A 270 28.46 16.84 -3.06
CA GLY A 270 29.63 16.55 -2.24
C GLY A 270 30.36 17.79 -1.65
N ILE A 271 29.99 19.01 -2.06
CA ILE A 271 30.57 20.23 -1.48
C ILE A 271 30.14 20.38 -0.02
N ASP A 272 31.10 20.82 0.82
CA ASP A 272 30.87 21.12 2.23
C ASP A 272 30.06 22.41 2.40
N VAL A 273 29.15 22.38 3.36
CA VAL A 273 28.20 23.45 3.63
C VAL A 273 28.18 23.78 5.10
N ASP A 274 28.34 25.07 5.42
CA ASP A 274 28.11 25.61 6.75
C ASP A 274 26.65 26.09 6.86
N ILE A 275 26.00 25.69 7.96
CA ILE A 275 24.57 25.92 8.18
C ILE A 275 24.41 26.58 9.54
N GLU A 276 23.72 27.71 9.57
CA GLU A 276 23.37 28.42 10.80
C GLU A 276 21.85 28.42 10.93
N ILE A 277 21.33 27.99 12.10
CA ILE A 277 19.90 27.96 12.37
C ILE A 277 19.51 29.31 12.97
N ASP A 278 18.52 30.00 12.38
CA ASP A 278 18.08 31.33 12.86
C ASP A 278 17.61 31.31 14.32
N ALA A 279 16.96 30.21 14.75
CA ALA A 279 16.50 30.02 16.12
C ALA A 279 17.63 29.75 17.13
N TYR A 280 18.81 29.31 16.67
CA TYR A 280 19.95 28.92 17.50
C TYR A 280 21.28 29.39 16.88
N PRO A 281 21.59 30.71 16.92
CA PRO A 281 22.75 31.28 16.22
C PRO A 281 24.10 30.76 16.71
N ASP A 282 24.14 30.28 17.95
CA ASP A 282 25.35 29.72 18.57
C ASP A 282 25.70 28.32 18.06
N ILE A 283 24.75 27.66 17.37
CA ILE A 283 24.91 26.30 16.88
C ILE A 283 25.23 26.33 15.39
N LYS A 284 26.46 25.92 15.04
CA LYS A 284 26.90 25.78 13.66
C LYS A 284 26.83 24.33 13.24
N LEU A 285 25.98 24.03 12.28
CA LEU A 285 25.89 22.71 11.68
C LEU A 285 26.76 22.66 10.44
N LYS A 286 27.25 21.45 10.15
CA LYS A 286 27.90 21.15 8.88
C LYS A 286 27.05 20.20 8.07
N GLY A 287 27.14 20.33 6.77
CA GLY A 287 26.42 19.49 5.84
C GLY A 287 27.17 19.31 4.54
N LYS A 288 26.57 18.58 3.63
CA LYS A 288 27.06 18.40 2.26
C LYS A 288 25.93 18.57 1.27
N VAL A 289 26.23 19.18 0.14
CA VAL A 289 25.29 19.19 -0.99
C VAL A 289 25.02 17.74 -1.40
N GLU A 290 23.77 17.32 -1.29
CA GLU A 290 23.33 15.96 -1.68
C GLU A 290 22.94 15.92 -3.15
N SER A 291 22.09 16.86 -3.55
CA SER A 291 21.59 16.95 -4.94
C SER A 291 21.10 18.36 -5.26
N LEU A 292 21.11 18.68 -6.55
CA LEU A 292 20.51 19.89 -7.10
C LEU A 292 19.25 19.48 -7.87
N SER A 293 18.22 20.33 -7.83
CA SER A 293 17.01 20.12 -8.61
C SER A 293 17.26 20.44 -10.08
N ASP A 294 16.70 19.61 -10.98
CA ASP A 294 16.72 19.83 -12.42
C ASP A 294 15.69 20.90 -12.88
N ALA A 295 14.88 21.42 -11.96
CA ALA A 295 13.88 22.43 -12.27
C ALA A 295 13.85 23.53 -11.18
N THR A 296 13.42 24.72 -11.57
CA THR A 296 13.26 25.84 -10.64
C THR A 296 12.02 25.64 -9.75
N GLY A 297 12.04 26.23 -8.56
CA GLY A 297 10.92 26.13 -7.62
C GLY A 297 9.59 26.62 -8.20
N ALA A 298 9.61 27.59 -9.10
CA ALA A 298 8.42 28.08 -9.79
C ALA A 298 7.73 27.02 -10.69
N ARG A 299 8.50 26.05 -11.21
CA ARG A 299 7.95 24.96 -12.03
C ARG A 299 7.29 23.86 -11.20
N PHE A 300 7.67 23.72 -9.94
CA PHE A 300 7.07 22.76 -9.01
C PHE A 300 5.88 23.35 -8.24
N ALA A 301 5.60 24.65 -8.39
CA ALA A 301 4.44 25.26 -7.75
C ALA A 301 3.13 24.68 -8.33
N LEU A 302 2.16 24.39 -7.47
CA LEU A 302 0.82 23.94 -7.87
C LEU A 302 0.12 24.92 -8.83
N ILE A 303 0.42 26.21 -8.68
CA ILE A 303 -0.04 27.28 -9.58
C ILE A 303 1.22 28.01 -10.03
N PRO A 304 1.77 27.67 -11.21
CA PRO A 304 2.92 28.38 -11.75
C PRO A 304 2.57 29.85 -11.96
N PRO A 305 3.47 30.79 -11.62
CA PRO A 305 3.24 32.22 -11.89
C PRO A 305 3.14 32.43 -13.41
N ASP A 306 1.96 32.83 -13.88
CA ASP A 306 1.70 33.22 -15.26
C ASP A 306 1.63 34.73 -15.39
N ASN A 307 2.37 35.30 -16.35
CA ASN A 307 2.32 36.70 -16.67
C ASN A 307 1.18 36.99 -17.67
N ALA A 308 -0.05 37.09 -17.17
CA ALA A 308 -1.25 37.35 -17.96
C ALA A 308 -1.25 38.69 -18.72
N SER A 309 -0.30 39.61 -18.40
CA SER A 309 -0.25 40.96 -18.98
C SER A 309 0.56 41.10 -20.30
N GLY A 310 1.07 39.99 -20.85
CA GLY A 310 1.77 39.99 -22.14
C GLY A 310 3.20 40.56 -22.15
N ASN A 311 3.66 41.18 -21.06
CA ASN A 311 5.02 41.67 -20.94
C ASN A 311 5.89 40.69 -20.18
N PHE A 312 6.91 40.12 -20.86
CA PHE A 312 7.88 39.22 -20.23
C PHE A 312 8.84 40.04 -19.34
N VAL A 313 8.72 39.84 -18.02
CA VAL A 313 9.66 40.37 -17.03
C VAL A 313 10.62 39.24 -16.64
N LYS A 314 11.89 39.40 -16.94
CA LYS A 314 12.92 38.46 -16.53
C LYS A 314 13.15 38.52 -15.01
N VAL A 315 12.56 37.56 -14.28
CA VAL A 315 12.77 37.43 -12.83
C VAL A 315 13.79 36.32 -12.61
N THR A 316 14.82 36.57 -11.76
CA THR A 316 15.82 35.59 -11.40
C THR A 316 15.16 34.40 -10.72
N GLN A 317 15.24 33.23 -11.34
CA GLN A 317 14.69 32.00 -10.81
C GLN A 317 15.55 31.44 -9.67
N ARG A 318 14.94 30.64 -8.78
CA ARG A 318 15.63 29.92 -7.71
C ARG A 318 15.56 28.42 -7.96
N VAL A 319 16.68 27.73 -7.73
CA VAL A 319 16.80 26.30 -7.87
C VAL A 319 16.97 25.70 -6.49
N PRO A 320 16.11 24.74 -6.08
CA PRO A 320 16.25 24.05 -4.81
C PRO A 320 17.50 23.15 -4.82
N VAL A 321 18.28 23.24 -3.75
CA VAL A 321 19.43 22.38 -3.48
C VAL A 321 19.17 21.67 -2.18
N ARG A 322 19.27 20.33 -2.23
CA ARG A 322 19.14 19.48 -1.05
C ARG A 322 20.49 19.30 -0.40
N ILE A 323 20.55 19.53 0.90
CA ILE A 323 21.75 19.48 1.71
C ILE A 323 21.53 18.49 2.85
N SER A 324 22.39 17.50 2.96
CA SER A 324 22.41 16.57 4.09
C SER A 324 23.10 17.22 5.30
N ILE A 325 22.57 16.98 6.49
CA ILE A 325 23.15 17.48 7.75
C ILE A 325 24.08 16.40 8.31
N SER A 326 25.31 16.78 8.63
CA SER A 326 26.26 15.91 9.33
C SER A 326 25.87 15.79 10.79
N ASP A 327 26.11 14.60 11.41
CA ASP A 327 25.89 14.35 12.85
C ASP A 327 24.47 14.68 13.36
N GLN A 328 23.44 14.45 12.53
CA GLN A 328 22.03 14.76 12.82
C GLN A 328 21.56 14.30 14.21
N LYS A 329 22.09 13.17 14.72
CA LYS A 329 21.70 12.59 16.00
C LYS A 329 21.93 13.52 17.20
N GLN A 330 22.93 14.40 17.12
CA GLN A 330 23.23 15.36 18.19
C GLN A 330 22.23 16.52 18.24
N TYR A 331 21.56 16.80 17.12
CA TYR A 331 20.72 17.99 16.94
C TYR A 331 19.24 17.67 16.79
N HIS A 332 18.87 16.40 16.91
CA HIS A 332 17.51 15.94 16.69
C HIS A 332 16.48 16.59 17.64
N ASP A 333 16.88 16.94 18.86
CA ASP A 333 15.99 17.58 19.84
C ASP A 333 15.72 19.07 19.54
N ILE A 334 16.59 19.71 18.79
CA ILE A 334 16.47 21.14 18.46
C ILE A 334 15.93 21.38 17.05
N LEU A 335 16.19 20.47 16.10
CA LEU A 335 15.70 20.62 14.73
C LEU A 335 14.18 20.43 14.66
N ARG A 336 13.53 21.31 13.92
CA ARG A 336 12.11 21.21 13.60
C ARG A 336 11.92 21.52 12.12
N ALA A 337 11.03 20.77 11.47
CA ALA A 337 10.64 21.06 10.08
C ALA A 337 10.06 22.49 9.98
N GLY A 338 10.45 23.20 8.95
CA GLY A 338 10.03 24.59 8.71
C GLY A 338 10.90 25.66 9.38
N MET A 339 11.94 25.28 10.16
CA MET A 339 12.89 26.27 10.68
C MET A 339 13.69 26.89 9.55
N SER A 340 13.85 28.22 9.59
CA SER A 340 14.71 28.96 8.67
C SER A 340 16.17 28.79 9.05
N VAL A 341 16.99 28.68 8.03
CA VAL A 341 18.46 28.52 8.17
C VAL A 341 19.18 29.41 7.16
N PHE A 342 20.33 29.90 7.55
CA PHE A 342 21.30 30.53 6.66
C PHE A 342 22.31 29.48 6.19
N VAL A 343 22.53 29.44 4.89
CA VAL A 343 23.39 28.44 4.25
C VAL A 343 24.55 29.14 3.56
N SER A 344 25.79 28.67 3.84
CA SER A 344 27.03 29.15 3.19
C SER A 344 27.78 27.95 2.62
N ILE A 345 27.97 27.94 1.31
CA ILE A 345 28.70 26.90 0.59
C ILE A 345 30.09 27.40 0.26
N THR A 346 31.13 26.69 0.72
CA THR A 346 32.53 27.00 0.41
C THR A 346 32.87 26.41 -0.96
N LEU A 347 33.25 27.31 -1.90
CA LEU A 347 33.58 26.88 -3.25
C LEU A 347 35.04 26.34 -3.26
N PRO A 348 35.29 25.21 -3.92
CA PRO A 348 36.66 24.75 -4.15
C PRO A 348 37.40 25.76 -5.06
N ASN A 349 38.66 25.99 -4.75
CA ASN A 349 39.56 26.88 -5.52
C ASN A 349 39.76 26.39 -6.96
#